data_6475fc8fcb6a9aa57589392fa4b2bd76
#
_entry.id   6475fc8fcb6a9aa57589392fa4b2bd76
#
_cell.length_a   1.000
_cell.length_b   1.000
_cell.length_c   1.000
_cell.angle_alpha   90.00
_cell.angle_beta   90.00
_cell.angle_gamma   90.00
#
_symmetry.space_group_name_H-M   'P 1'
#
loop_
_entity.id
_entity.type
_entity.pdbx_description
1 polymer ?
#
loop_
_entity_poly.entity_id
_entity_poly.type
_entity_poly.pdbx_seq_one_letter_code
_entity_poly.pdbx_strand_id
1 'polypeptide(L)'
;AFLENKPAPAVPYTLSDMALDAVGLLDHLGIDAAHIVGASMGGMIAQTLVIEHPQRARSLTSVMSVSGNLDYGAPTPEAAVVLLEAPPGDRQSYINDSVKARVWHSRRYFDEEKIKTDYARSYDRSFYPEGASRQLAAIYASGSREDALTKLALPTLVIHGTDDTLLQPSGGQRTADLIPGSTLFMVADMGHDMPEPLQPLLTSVIGSHVKLAEWHRTSGHAIR
;
A
#
# COMPACT_ATOMS: atom_id res chain seq x y z
N ALA A 1 4.41 20.77 -10.58
CA ALA A 1 4.41 21.42 -9.25
C ALA A 1 5.30 20.68 -8.25
N PHE A 2 5.20 19.37 -8.15
CA PHE A 2 6.00 18.57 -7.20
C PHE A 2 7.49 18.50 -7.54
N LEU A 3 7.85 18.62 -8.81
CA LEU A 3 9.26 18.66 -9.27
C LEU A 3 9.90 20.07 -9.22
N GLU A 4 9.14 21.10 -8.89
CA GLU A 4 9.58 22.51 -8.97
C GLU A 4 9.55 23.24 -7.63
N ASN A 5 9.53 22.56 -6.48
CA ASN A 5 9.46 23.18 -5.14
C ASN A 5 8.31 24.20 -4.96
N LYS A 6 7.23 24.05 -5.71
CA LYS A 6 6.02 24.86 -5.55
C LYS A 6 5.14 24.29 -4.44
N PRO A 7 4.36 25.10 -3.72
CA PRO A 7 3.39 24.60 -2.75
C PRO A 7 2.48 23.57 -3.39
N ALA A 8 2.21 22.47 -2.69
CA ALA A 8 1.28 21.45 -3.15
C ALA A 8 -0.06 22.12 -3.51
N PRO A 9 -0.68 21.79 -4.66
CA PRO A 9 -2.00 22.30 -4.99
C PRO A 9 -3.00 21.85 -3.92
N ALA A 10 -4.05 22.62 -3.71
CA ALA A 10 -5.16 22.22 -2.85
C ALA A 10 -5.72 20.88 -3.37
N VAL A 11 -5.75 19.87 -2.50
CA VAL A 11 -6.28 18.53 -2.81
C VAL A 11 -7.66 18.37 -2.22
N PRO A 12 -8.58 17.63 -2.86
CA PRO A 12 -9.94 17.46 -2.37
C PRO A 12 -10.00 16.59 -1.10
N TYR A 13 -9.01 15.75 -0.86
CA TYR A 13 -8.85 14.87 0.30
C TYR A 13 -7.39 14.44 0.45
N THR A 14 -7.06 13.90 1.62
CA THR A 14 -5.73 13.43 2.01
C THR A 14 -5.78 11.95 2.41
N LEU A 15 -4.63 11.37 2.79
CA LEU A 15 -4.60 10.02 3.37
C LEU A 15 -5.31 9.97 4.73
N SER A 16 -5.35 11.08 5.49
CA SER A 16 -6.12 11.17 6.74
C SER A 16 -7.61 11.06 6.49
N ASP A 17 -8.14 11.73 5.46
CA ASP A 17 -9.55 11.61 5.10
C ASP A 17 -9.90 10.18 4.68
N MET A 18 -9.03 9.51 3.90
CA MET A 18 -9.22 8.11 3.52
C MET A 18 -9.12 7.15 4.71
N ALA A 19 -8.28 7.45 5.70
CA ALA A 19 -8.20 6.69 6.95
C ALA A 19 -9.50 6.85 7.76
N LEU A 20 -10.08 8.05 7.81
CA LEU A 20 -11.39 8.30 8.42
C LEU A 20 -12.53 7.54 7.73
N ASP A 21 -12.50 7.39 6.40
CA ASP A 21 -13.46 6.55 5.68
C ASP A 21 -13.41 5.09 6.16
N ALA A 22 -12.18 4.56 6.35
CA ALA A 22 -12.00 3.21 6.89
C ALA A 22 -12.49 3.09 8.35
N VAL A 23 -12.25 4.10 9.18
CA VAL A 23 -12.78 4.17 10.55
C VAL A 23 -14.31 4.23 10.53
N GLY A 24 -14.90 5.06 9.67
CA GLY A 24 -16.36 5.15 9.50
C GLY A 24 -16.98 3.82 9.07
N LEU A 25 -16.28 3.03 8.25
CA LEU A 25 -16.72 1.67 7.90
C LEU A 25 -16.70 0.73 9.12
N LEU A 26 -15.65 0.79 9.96
CA LEU A 26 -15.60 0.02 11.21
C LEU A 26 -16.78 0.40 12.14
N ASP A 27 -17.09 1.70 12.26
CA ASP A 27 -18.22 2.20 13.05
C ASP A 27 -19.56 1.68 12.53
N HIS A 28 -19.75 1.76 11.20
CA HIS A 28 -20.97 1.25 10.56
C HIS A 28 -21.18 -0.26 10.80
N LEU A 29 -20.10 -1.02 10.85
CA LEU A 29 -20.13 -2.47 11.08
C LEU A 29 -20.15 -2.85 12.58
N GLY A 30 -20.08 -1.90 13.50
CA GLY A 30 -20.01 -2.15 14.93
C GLY A 30 -18.71 -2.83 15.35
N ILE A 31 -17.60 -2.59 14.65
CA ILE A 31 -16.27 -3.17 14.92
C ILE A 31 -15.44 -2.14 15.69
N ASP A 32 -15.14 -2.40 16.95
CA ASP A 32 -14.34 -1.50 17.78
C ASP A 32 -12.89 -1.39 17.29
N ALA A 33 -12.24 -2.50 16.98
CA ALA A 33 -10.87 -2.54 16.48
C ALA A 33 -10.62 -3.78 15.61
N ALA A 34 -9.75 -3.65 14.60
CA ALA A 34 -9.41 -4.70 13.65
C ALA A 34 -7.90 -4.83 13.44
N HIS A 35 -7.47 -5.94 12.85
CA HIS A 35 -6.14 -6.06 12.25
C HIS A 35 -6.18 -5.34 10.90
N ILE A 36 -5.32 -4.34 10.73
CA ILE A 36 -5.33 -3.48 9.55
C ILE A 36 -4.29 -3.99 8.55
N VAL A 37 -4.75 -4.32 7.35
CA VAL A 37 -3.90 -4.76 6.24
C VAL A 37 -4.10 -3.81 5.07
N GLY A 38 -3.02 -3.24 4.56
CA GLY A 38 -3.06 -2.35 3.42
C GLY A 38 -1.94 -2.61 2.43
N ALA A 39 -2.25 -2.57 1.12
CA ALA A 39 -1.29 -2.75 0.05
C ALA A 39 -1.11 -1.46 -0.74
N SER A 40 0.13 -1.13 -1.12
CA SER A 40 0.47 0.06 -1.90
C SER A 40 -0.04 1.34 -1.22
N MET A 41 -0.85 2.15 -1.89
CA MET A 41 -1.54 3.30 -1.29
C MET A 41 -2.40 2.87 -0.09
N GLY A 42 -3.04 1.69 -0.14
CA GLY A 42 -3.76 1.14 1.01
C GLY A 42 -2.87 0.90 2.23
N GLY A 43 -1.58 0.60 2.03
CA GLY A 43 -0.58 0.53 3.09
C GLY A 43 -0.27 1.91 3.69
N MET A 44 -0.23 2.96 2.86
CA MET A 44 -0.08 4.34 3.34
C MET A 44 -1.29 4.79 4.16
N ILE A 45 -2.51 4.45 3.72
CA ILE A 45 -3.76 4.69 4.45
C ILE A 45 -3.76 3.90 5.76
N ALA A 46 -3.35 2.63 5.74
CA ALA A 46 -3.25 1.79 6.93
C ALA A 46 -2.27 2.36 7.96
N GLN A 47 -1.09 2.82 7.52
CA GLN A 47 -0.13 3.52 8.37
C GLN A 47 -0.76 4.78 8.99
N THR A 48 -1.43 5.60 8.20
CA THR A 48 -2.12 6.81 8.67
C THR A 48 -3.20 6.46 9.70
N LEU A 49 -4.02 5.45 9.43
CA LEU A 49 -5.07 4.98 10.34
C LEU A 49 -4.48 4.59 11.71
N VAL A 50 -3.44 3.77 11.73
CA VAL A 50 -2.88 3.29 13.02
C VAL A 50 -2.15 4.40 13.78
N ILE A 51 -1.65 5.43 13.10
CA ILE A 51 -1.04 6.62 13.71
C ILE A 51 -2.11 7.51 14.33
N GLU A 52 -3.16 7.82 13.59
CA GLU A 52 -4.17 8.80 14.00
C GLU A 52 -5.29 8.18 14.87
N HIS A 53 -5.55 6.88 14.68
CA HIS A 53 -6.61 6.13 15.39
C HIS A 53 -6.09 4.82 15.98
N PRO A 54 -5.02 4.83 16.82
CA PRO A 54 -4.38 3.62 17.32
C PRO A 54 -5.33 2.69 18.08
N GLN A 55 -6.36 3.23 18.72
CA GLN A 55 -7.39 2.44 19.42
C GLN A 55 -8.26 1.59 18.48
N ARG A 56 -8.27 1.89 17.17
CA ARG A 56 -9.05 1.16 16.16
C ARG A 56 -8.26 0.01 15.51
N ALA A 57 -6.97 -0.16 15.88
CA ALA A 57 -6.08 -1.14 15.30
C ALA A 57 -5.55 -2.13 16.33
N ARG A 58 -5.50 -3.42 15.97
CA ARG A 58 -4.91 -4.51 16.74
C ARG A 58 -3.52 -4.89 16.24
N SER A 59 -3.27 -4.74 14.97
CA SER A 59 -1.96 -4.86 14.32
C SER A 59 -1.97 -4.16 12.96
N LEU A 60 -0.78 -3.87 12.44
CA LEU A 60 -0.57 -3.35 11.09
C LEU A 60 0.12 -4.39 10.21
N THR A 61 -0.38 -4.58 9.00
CA THR A 61 0.37 -5.23 7.91
C THR A 61 0.45 -4.25 6.74
N SER A 62 1.65 -3.79 6.43
CA SER A 62 1.95 -2.87 5.32
C SER A 62 2.59 -3.65 4.18
N VAL A 63 1.91 -3.79 3.05
CA VAL A 63 2.36 -4.58 1.90
C VAL A 63 2.75 -3.67 0.76
N MET A 64 3.96 -3.85 0.18
CA MET A 64 4.48 -3.07 -0.96
C MET A 64 4.16 -1.57 -0.86
N SER A 65 4.51 -0.95 0.28
CA SER A 65 4.19 0.44 0.60
C SER A 65 5.40 1.18 1.15
N VAL A 66 5.27 2.49 1.35
CA VAL A 66 6.36 3.39 1.77
C VAL A 66 5.92 4.32 2.89
N SER A 67 6.88 4.89 3.63
CA SER A 67 6.65 5.84 4.74
C SER A 67 6.21 7.24 4.30
N GLY A 68 6.34 7.55 3.00
CA GLY A 68 6.08 8.88 2.44
C GLY A 68 7.33 9.77 2.34
N ASN A 69 8.50 9.29 2.78
CA ASN A 69 9.78 9.92 2.50
C ASN A 69 10.21 9.58 1.06
N LEU A 70 10.44 10.60 0.24
CA LEU A 70 10.73 10.44 -1.19
C LEU A 70 12.14 9.88 -1.48
N ASP A 71 13.02 9.84 -0.49
CA ASP A 71 14.37 9.28 -0.62
C ASP A 71 14.36 7.73 -0.63
N TYR A 72 13.23 7.12 -0.24
CA TYR A 72 13.08 5.67 -0.13
C TYR A 72 11.86 5.17 -0.91
N GLY A 73 12.06 4.11 -1.67
CA GLY A 73 10.99 3.48 -2.44
C GLY A 73 10.51 4.29 -3.65
N ALA A 74 11.32 5.22 -4.15
CA ALA A 74 10.99 5.94 -5.38
C ALA A 74 10.86 4.97 -6.56
N PRO A 75 9.96 5.21 -7.53
CA PRO A 75 9.83 4.37 -8.71
C PRO A 75 11.10 4.42 -9.57
N THR A 76 11.37 3.35 -10.31
CA THR A 76 12.38 3.41 -11.37
C THR A 76 11.93 4.41 -12.45
N PRO A 77 12.85 4.97 -13.25
CA PRO A 77 12.48 5.89 -14.33
C PRO A 77 11.43 5.31 -15.28
N GLU A 78 11.55 4.03 -15.63
CA GLU A 78 10.61 3.33 -16.51
C GLU A 78 9.23 3.19 -15.87
N ALA A 79 9.17 2.83 -14.58
CA ALA A 79 7.91 2.74 -13.84
C ALA A 79 7.26 4.11 -13.67
N ALA A 80 8.04 5.15 -13.41
CA ALA A 80 7.54 6.52 -13.27
C ALA A 80 6.87 7.02 -14.56
N VAL A 81 7.43 6.71 -15.73
CA VAL A 81 6.82 7.07 -17.03
C VAL A 81 5.43 6.45 -17.14
N VAL A 82 5.32 5.15 -16.93
CA VAL A 82 4.03 4.44 -17.05
C VAL A 82 3.03 4.90 -15.98
N LEU A 83 3.47 5.15 -14.75
CA LEU A 83 2.60 5.64 -13.66
C LEU A 83 1.95 6.98 -13.99
N LEU A 84 2.66 7.86 -14.69
CA LEU A 84 2.22 9.23 -14.98
C LEU A 84 1.48 9.36 -16.32
N GLU A 85 1.42 8.29 -17.10
CA GLU A 85 0.61 8.29 -18.34
C GLU A 85 -0.88 8.36 -18.00
N ALA A 86 -1.61 9.17 -18.78
CA ALA A 86 -3.06 9.19 -18.66
C ALA A 86 -3.65 7.90 -19.26
N PRO A 87 -4.54 7.21 -18.55
CA PRO A 87 -5.14 6.00 -19.08
C PRO A 87 -6.03 6.33 -20.30
N PRO A 88 -6.08 5.44 -21.31
CA PRO A 88 -7.00 5.57 -22.43
C PRO A 88 -8.46 5.67 -21.95
N GLY A 89 -9.26 6.49 -22.66
CA GLY A 89 -10.65 6.72 -22.30
C GLY A 89 -11.62 5.61 -22.71
N ASP A 90 -11.28 4.83 -23.74
CA ASP A 90 -12.14 3.74 -24.19
C ASP A 90 -11.69 2.39 -23.63
N ARG A 91 -12.68 1.51 -23.45
CA ARG A 91 -12.50 0.21 -22.81
C ARG A 91 -11.43 -0.67 -23.46
N GLN A 92 -11.43 -0.75 -24.80
CA GLN A 92 -10.52 -1.67 -25.49
C GLN A 92 -9.07 -1.18 -25.40
N SER A 93 -8.85 0.10 -25.61
CA SER A 93 -7.53 0.72 -25.45
C SER A 93 -7.03 0.63 -24.01
N TYR A 94 -7.90 0.82 -23.01
CA TYR A 94 -7.55 0.66 -21.60
C TYR A 94 -7.10 -0.77 -21.27
N ILE A 95 -7.81 -1.77 -21.79
CA ILE A 95 -7.43 -3.18 -21.63
C ILE A 95 -6.09 -3.47 -22.32
N ASN A 96 -5.91 -3.00 -23.55
CA ASN A 96 -4.67 -3.21 -24.29
C ASN A 96 -3.47 -2.53 -23.61
N ASP A 97 -3.68 -1.36 -23.02
CA ASP A 97 -2.66 -0.58 -22.33
C ASP A 97 -2.20 -1.24 -21.01
N SER A 98 -3.02 -2.12 -20.44
CA SER A 98 -2.77 -2.81 -19.18
C SER A 98 -1.45 -3.60 -19.16
N VAL A 99 -0.96 -4.04 -20.31
CA VAL A 99 0.31 -4.78 -20.43
C VAL A 99 1.53 -3.94 -20.02
N LYS A 100 1.42 -2.62 -20.01
CA LYS A 100 2.47 -1.71 -19.51
C LYS A 100 2.76 -1.94 -18.03
N ALA A 101 1.78 -2.42 -17.25
CA ALA A 101 1.96 -2.80 -15.85
C ALA A 101 3.04 -3.86 -15.64
N ARG A 102 3.45 -4.56 -16.72
CA ARG A 102 4.61 -5.47 -16.70
C ARG A 102 5.87 -4.82 -16.14
N VAL A 103 6.00 -3.51 -16.27
CA VAL A 103 7.18 -2.78 -15.77
C VAL A 103 7.38 -2.95 -14.27
N TRP A 104 6.32 -3.10 -13.48
CA TRP A 104 6.38 -3.23 -12.02
C TRP A 104 5.81 -4.54 -11.47
N HIS A 105 5.19 -5.38 -12.29
CA HIS A 105 4.71 -6.69 -11.86
C HIS A 105 5.85 -7.69 -11.71
N SER A 106 5.58 -8.77 -10.99
CA SER A 106 6.45 -9.94 -10.92
C SER A 106 6.89 -10.38 -12.32
N ARG A 107 8.19 -10.49 -12.54
CA ARG A 107 8.72 -10.96 -13.83
C ARG A 107 8.44 -12.43 -14.06
N ARG A 108 8.49 -13.22 -12.99
CA ARG A 108 8.33 -14.67 -13.03
C ARG A 108 6.87 -15.10 -13.23
N TYR A 109 5.94 -14.35 -12.63
CA TYR A 109 4.53 -14.73 -12.58
C TYR A 109 3.63 -13.82 -13.42
N PHE A 110 4.21 -13.01 -14.31
CA PHE A 110 3.44 -12.12 -15.16
C PHE A 110 2.56 -12.92 -16.13
N ASP A 111 1.25 -12.72 -16.04
CA ASP A 111 0.24 -13.32 -16.91
C ASP A 111 -0.53 -12.21 -17.62
N GLU A 112 -0.24 -12.03 -18.91
CA GLU A 112 -0.82 -10.96 -19.73
C GLU A 112 -2.34 -11.11 -19.89
N GLU A 113 -2.83 -12.31 -20.09
CA GLU A 113 -4.26 -12.56 -20.29
C GLU A 113 -5.05 -12.32 -18.99
N LYS A 114 -4.48 -12.73 -17.86
CA LYS A 114 -5.05 -12.43 -16.55
C LYS A 114 -5.12 -10.92 -16.31
N ILE A 115 -4.06 -10.19 -16.60
CA ILE A 115 -4.03 -8.73 -16.41
C ILE A 115 -5.08 -8.05 -17.28
N LYS A 116 -5.19 -8.39 -18.57
CA LYS A 116 -6.24 -7.88 -19.44
C LYS A 116 -7.64 -8.15 -18.88
N THR A 117 -7.86 -9.35 -18.36
CA THR A 117 -9.13 -9.74 -17.73
C THR A 117 -9.44 -8.91 -16.49
N ASP A 118 -8.44 -8.70 -15.62
CA ASP A 118 -8.59 -7.92 -14.39
C ASP A 118 -8.83 -6.43 -14.71
N TYR A 119 -8.16 -5.88 -15.71
CA TYR A 119 -8.39 -4.51 -16.17
C TYR A 119 -9.76 -4.33 -16.82
N ALA A 120 -10.22 -5.31 -17.62
CA ALA A 120 -11.57 -5.30 -18.17
C ALA A 120 -12.62 -5.26 -17.05
N ARG A 121 -12.47 -6.11 -16.04
CA ARG A 121 -13.37 -6.14 -14.87
C ARG A 121 -13.34 -4.83 -14.08
N SER A 122 -12.17 -4.24 -13.92
CA SER A 122 -12.00 -2.95 -13.23
C SER A 122 -12.68 -1.82 -13.99
N TYR A 123 -12.51 -1.77 -15.31
CA TYR A 123 -13.17 -0.79 -16.17
C TYR A 123 -14.69 -0.90 -16.08
N ASP A 124 -15.23 -2.12 -16.23
CA ASP A 124 -16.66 -2.39 -16.20
C ASP A 124 -17.29 -2.10 -14.82
N ARG A 125 -16.52 -2.28 -13.75
CA ARG A 125 -16.96 -1.96 -12.38
C ARG A 125 -17.05 -0.47 -12.13
N SER A 126 -16.03 0.30 -12.48
CA SER A 126 -15.97 1.75 -12.23
C SER A 126 -14.76 2.37 -12.91
N PHE A 127 -14.95 2.87 -14.11
CA PHE A 127 -13.92 3.64 -14.80
C PHE A 127 -14.02 5.12 -14.42
N TYR A 128 -13.04 5.60 -13.65
CA TYR A 128 -12.98 6.99 -13.20
C TYR A 128 -11.53 7.48 -13.20
N PRO A 129 -10.96 7.86 -14.35
CA PRO A 129 -9.54 8.19 -14.50
C PRO A 129 -9.08 9.38 -13.66
N GLU A 130 -9.95 10.39 -13.42
CA GLU A 130 -9.62 11.52 -12.56
C GLU A 130 -9.39 11.12 -11.12
N GLY A 131 -9.94 9.98 -10.68
CA GLY A 131 -9.74 9.42 -9.35
C GLY A 131 -8.28 9.09 -9.09
N ALA A 132 -7.59 8.48 -10.06
CA ALA A 132 -6.16 8.13 -9.95
C ALA A 132 -5.29 9.37 -9.71
N SER A 133 -5.53 10.45 -10.47
CA SER A 133 -4.80 11.71 -10.31
C SER A 133 -5.05 12.36 -8.93
N ARG A 134 -6.29 12.30 -8.43
CA ARG A 134 -6.64 12.80 -7.09
C ARG A 134 -5.98 11.99 -5.99
N GLN A 135 -5.95 10.67 -6.12
CA GLN A 135 -5.27 9.78 -5.17
C GLN A 135 -3.77 10.03 -5.13
N LEU A 136 -3.13 10.18 -6.29
CA LEU A 136 -1.71 10.52 -6.37
C LEU A 136 -1.43 11.89 -5.72
N ALA A 137 -2.27 12.88 -5.97
CA ALA A 137 -2.17 14.19 -5.32
C ALA A 137 -2.32 14.10 -3.80
N ALA A 138 -3.26 13.28 -3.30
CA ALA A 138 -3.45 13.03 -1.87
C ALA A 138 -2.22 12.40 -1.22
N ILE A 139 -1.55 11.43 -1.89
CA ILE A 139 -0.31 10.80 -1.41
C ILE A 139 0.76 11.88 -1.19
N TYR A 140 1.02 12.71 -2.20
CA TYR A 140 2.05 13.76 -2.11
C TYR A 140 1.69 14.85 -1.10
N ALA A 141 0.43 15.25 -1.01
CA ALA A 141 -0.01 16.27 -0.06
C ALA A 141 0.09 15.81 1.40
N SER A 142 -0.03 14.50 1.65
CA SER A 142 0.05 13.93 3.00
C SER A 142 1.49 13.83 3.53
N GLY A 143 2.50 13.87 2.67
CA GLY A 143 3.91 13.90 3.05
C GLY A 143 4.41 12.67 3.79
N SER A 144 5.47 12.86 4.57
CA SER A 144 6.15 11.79 5.31
C SER A 144 5.46 11.50 6.65
N ARG A 145 5.37 10.21 6.99
CA ARG A 145 4.87 9.70 8.28
C ARG A 145 5.98 9.18 9.20
N GLU A 146 7.25 9.39 8.82
CA GLU A 146 8.41 8.77 9.51
C GLU A 146 8.44 9.06 11.01
N ASP A 147 8.31 10.33 11.41
CA ASP A 147 8.35 10.71 12.83
C ASP A 147 7.26 10.05 13.67
N ALA A 148 6.09 9.81 13.09
CA ALA A 148 5.00 9.15 13.77
C ALA A 148 5.20 7.62 13.81
N LEU A 149 5.75 7.03 12.75
CA LEU A 149 6.06 5.60 12.68
C LEU A 149 7.09 5.18 13.72
N THR A 150 8.07 6.04 14.07
CA THR A 150 9.05 5.74 15.13
C THR A 150 8.44 5.61 16.53
N LYS A 151 7.23 6.12 16.71
CA LYS A 151 6.51 6.11 18.00
C LYS A 151 5.41 5.04 18.05
N LEU A 152 5.26 4.28 16.98
CA LEU A 152 4.19 3.29 16.88
C LEU A 152 4.48 2.11 17.81
N ALA A 153 3.56 1.84 18.73
CA ALA A 153 3.62 0.71 19.67
C ALA A 153 2.54 -0.33 19.34
N LEU A 154 2.61 -0.87 18.13
CA LEU A 154 1.62 -1.82 17.60
C LEU A 154 2.35 -2.95 16.87
N PRO A 155 1.92 -4.24 17.03
CA PRO A 155 2.49 -5.33 16.25
C PRO A 155 2.44 -4.98 14.76
N THR A 156 3.59 -4.96 14.11
CA THR A 156 3.68 -4.54 12.72
C THR A 156 4.44 -5.55 11.87
N LEU A 157 3.86 -5.90 10.73
CA LEU A 157 4.45 -6.68 9.67
C LEU A 157 4.59 -5.81 8.42
N VAL A 158 5.78 -5.74 7.86
CA VAL A 158 6.04 -5.13 6.57
C VAL A 158 6.36 -6.23 5.57
N ILE A 159 5.63 -6.27 4.46
CA ILE A 159 5.85 -7.22 3.36
C ILE A 159 6.23 -6.43 2.12
N HIS A 160 7.31 -6.82 1.43
CA HIS A 160 7.71 -6.16 0.20
C HIS A 160 8.30 -7.15 -0.81
N GLY A 161 7.99 -6.95 -2.08
CA GLY A 161 8.56 -7.74 -3.17
C GLY A 161 9.96 -7.27 -3.56
N THR A 162 10.88 -8.20 -3.84
CA THR A 162 12.24 -7.83 -4.26
C THR A 162 12.30 -7.23 -5.65
N ASP A 163 11.30 -7.49 -6.49
CA ASP A 163 11.23 -7.08 -7.88
C ASP A 163 10.35 -5.84 -8.10
N ASP A 164 9.86 -5.23 -7.02
CA ASP A 164 9.01 -4.03 -7.09
C ASP A 164 9.79 -2.83 -7.60
N THR A 165 9.42 -2.36 -8.79
CA THR A 165 10.01 -1.20 -9.45
C THR A 165 9.15 0.05 -9.35
N LEU A 166 7.89 -0.09 -8.87
CA LEU A 166 6.99 1.04 -8.66
C LEU A 166 7.20 1.70 -7.30
N LEU A 167 7.21 0.91 -6.25
CA LEU A 167 7.68 1.33 -4.93
C LEU A 167 8.85 0.43 -4.56
N GLN A 168 10.08 0.90 -4.79
CA GLN A 168 11.26 0.04 -4.64
C GLN A 168 11.40 -0.53 -3.22
N PRO A 169 12.02 -1.72 -3.06
CA PRO A 169 12.15 -2.44 -1.79
C PRO A 169 12.73 -1.61 -0.63
N SER A 170 13.54 -0.60 -0.94
CA SER A 170 14.09 0.34 0.05
C SER A 170 13.00 1.05 0.86
N GLY A 171 11.81 1.26 0.29
CA GLY A 171 10.67 1.86 0.99
C GLY A 171 10.06 0.97 2.06
N GLY A 172 9.92 -0.34 1.77
CA GLY A 172 9.51 -1.33 2.76
C GLY A 172 10.55 -1.54 3.85
N GLN A 173 11.83 -1.64 3.48
CA GLN A 173 12.94 -1.70 4.43
C GLN A 173 12.92 -0.48 5.36
N ARG A 174 12.84 0.72 4.80
CA ARG A 174 12.77 1.95 5.58
C ARG A 174 11.59 1.99 6.54
N THR A 175 10.41 1.56 6.08
CA THR A 175 9.22 1.47 6.92
C THR A 175 9.44 0.53 8.12
N ALA A 176 10.06 -0.62 7.89
CA ALA A 176 10.37 -1.57 8.95
C ALA A 176 11.42 -1.03 9.91
N ASP A 177 12.48 -0.38 9.41
CA ASP A 177 13.55 0.20 10.25
C ASP A 177 13.01 1.29 11.20
N LEU A 178 11.97 2.00 10.80
CA LEU A 178 11.35 3.06 11.59
C LEU A 178 10.47 2.53 12.73
N ILE A 179 9.75 1.43 12.51
CA ILE A 179 8.73 0.96 13.45
C ILE A 179 9.36 0.00 14.46
N PRO A 180 9.41 0.37 15.77
CA PRO A 180 10.00 -0.48 16.79
C PRO A 180 9.35 -1.88 16.87
N GLY A 181 10.15 -2.93 16.85
CA GLY A 181 9.66 -4.30 16.96
C GLY A 181 8.90 -4.83 15.72
N SER A 182 8.93 -4.12 14.60
CA SER A 182 8.33 -4.61 13.37
C SER A 182 9.06 -5.84 12.81
N THR A 183 8.35 -6.64 12.04
CA THR A 183 8.91 -7.73 11.24
C THR A 183 8.91 -7.35 9.77
N LEU A 184 10.06 -7.48 9.09
CA LEU A 184 10.15 -7.33 7.64
C LEU A 184 10.16 -8.71 6.97
N PHE A 185 9.31 -8.88 5.96
CA PHE A 185 9.25 -10.07 5.13
C PHE A 185 9.45 -9.70 3.66
N MET A 186 10.65 -9.94 3.14
CA MET A 186 10.99 -9.73 1.74
C MET A 186 10.62 -10.96 0.92
N VAL A 187 9.88 -10.76 -0.19
CA VAL A 187 9.36 -11.84 -1.03
C VAL A 187 10.07 -11.84 -2.37
N ALA A 188 10.84 -12.89 -2.63
CA ALA A 188 11.51 -13.08 -3.91
C ALA A 188 10.49 -13.25 -5.05
N ASP A 189 10.84 -12.78 -6.25
CA ASP A 189 10.01 -12.85 -7.45
C ASP A 189 8.65 -12.09 -7.34
N MET A 190 8.40 -11.34 -6.29
CA MET A 190 7.22 -10.49 -6.15
C MET A 190 7.55 -9.07 -6.61
N GLY A 191 6.77 -8.53 -7.52
CA GLY A 191 6.79 -7.13 -7.95
C GLY A 191 5.81 -6.27 -7.15
N HIS A 192 5.26 -5.23 -7.81
CA HIS A 192 4.17 -4.42 -7.24
C HIS A 192 2.81 -5.08 -7.52
N ASP A 193 2.73 -6.36 -7.24
CA ASP A 193 1.57 -7.21 -7.41
C ASP A 193 1.56 -8.33 -6.37
N MET A 194 0.46 -9.06 -6.27
CA MET A 194 0.31 -10.24 -5.43
C MET A 194 -0.05 -11.44 -6.32
N PRO A 195 0.92 -12.00 -7.07
CA PRO A 195 0.64 -13.04 -8.03
C PRO A 195 0.06 -14.29 -7.36
N GLU A 196 -0.85 -14.95 -8.04
CA GLU A 196 -1.62 -16.08 -7.50
C GLU A 196 -0.75 -17.17 -6.84
N PRO A 197 0.40 -17.58 -7.43
CA PRO A 197 1.27 -18.58 -6.80
C PRO A 197 1.86 -18.15 -5.45
N LEU A 198 1.94 -16.84 -5.16
CA LEU A 198 2.45 -16.33 -3.89
C LEU A 198 1.35 -16.06 -2.85
N GLN A 199 0.06 -16.07 -3.23
CA GLN A 199 -1.04 -15.78 -2.32
C GLN A 199 -1.11 -16.71 -1.10
N PRO A 200 -0.89 -18.05 -1.22
CA PRO A 200 -0.86 -18.92 -0.05
C PRO A 200 0.24 -18.55 0.96
N LEU A 201 1.43 -18.16 0.47
CA LEU A 201 2.53 -17.69 1.30
C LEU A 201 2.15 -16.39 2.03
N LEU A 202 1.67 -15.40 1.29
CA LEU A 202 1.27 -14.09 1.84
C LEU A 202 0.17 -14.26 2.89
N THR A 203 -0.85 -15.07 2.59
CA THR A 203 -1.95 -15.36 3.52
C THR A 203 -1.45 -16.03 4.79
N SER A 204 -0.51 -16.98 4.68
CA SER A 204 0.08 -17.68 5.83
C SER A 204 0.88 -16.73 6.71
N VAL A 205 1.69 -15.85 6.13
CA VAL A 205 2.53 -14.90 6.87
C VAL A 205 1.64 -13.87 7.58
N ILE A 206 0.66 -13.29 6.90
CA ILE A 206 -0.30 -12.35 7.49
C ILE A 206 -1.10 -13.04 8.60
N GLY A 207 -1.61 -14.25 8.37
CA GLY A 207 -2.36 -14.99 9.37
C GLY A 207 -1.54 -15.33 10.61
N SER A 208 -0.26 -15.65 10.45
CA SER A 208 0.67 -15.90 11.57
C SER A 208 0.93 -14.62 12.37
N HIS A 209 1.11 -13.48 11.69
CA HIS A 209 1.26 -12.19 12.35
C HIS A 209 0.02 -11.80 13.17
N VAL A 210 -1.17 -11.97 12.62
CA VAL A 210 -2.44 -11.73 13.32
C VAL A 210 -2.56 -12.60 14.58
N LYS A 211 -2.27 -13.89 14.47
CA LYS A 211 -2.30 -14.81 15.62
C LYS A 211 -1.32 -14.40 16.71
N LEU A 212 -0.10 -14.00 16.33
CA LEU A 212 0.92 -13.54 17.27
C LEU A 212 0.48 -12.24 17.97
N ALA A 213 -0.09 -11.29 17.23
CA ALA A 213 -0.62 -10.04 17.78
C ALA A 213 -1.75 -10.30 18.80
N GLU A 214 -2.67 -11.22 18.51
CA GLU A 214 -3.72 -11.61 19.44
C GLU A 214 -3.16 -12.33 20.68
N TRP A 215 -2.14 -13.16 20.51
CA TRP A 215 -1.47 -13.81 21.65
C TRP A 215 -0.85 -12.77 22.60
N HIS A 216 -0.10 -11.79 22.09
CA HIS A 216 0.46 -10.70 22.90
C HIS A 216 -0.63 -9.92 23.65
N ARG A 217 -1.72 -9.59 22.97
CA ARG A 217 -2.85 -8.86 23.56
C ARG A 217 -3.52 -9.63 24.71
N THR A 218 -3.66 -10.95 24.60
CA THR A 218 -4.36 -11.79 25.57
C THR A 218 -3.46 -12.29 26.70
N SER A 219 -2.14 -12.47 26.45
CA SER A 219 -1.19 -12.99 27.43
C SER A 219 -0.54 -11.91 28.31
N GLY A 220 -0.78 -10.62 28.02
CA GLY A 220 -0.17 -9.51 28.74
C GLY A 220 1.34 -9.34 28.51
N HIS A 221 1.92 -10.06 27.53
CA HIS A 221 3.33 -9.89 27.14
C HIS A 221 3.47 -8.64 26.27
N ALA A 222 4.18 -7.63 26.77
CA ALA A 222 4.47 -6.44 26.00
C ALA A 222 5.34 -6.77 24.77
N ILE A 223 5.05 -6.09 23.65
CA ILE A 223 5.92 -6.06 22.49
C ILE A 223 7.16 -5.26 22.90
N ARG A 224 8.33 -5.85 22.75
CA ARG A 224 9.61 -5.21 23.07
C ARG A 224 10.18 -4.54 21.84
#